data_a8466387b7805b843440ae3f1326d3d1
#
_entry.id   a8466387b7805b843440ae3f1326d3d1
#
_cell.length_a   1.000
_cell.length_b   1.000
_cell.length_c   1.000
_cell.angle_alpha   90.00
_cell.angle_beta   90.00
_cell.angle_gamma   90.00
#
_symmetry.space_group_name_H-M   'P 1'
#
loop_
_entity.id
_entity.type
_entity.pdbx_description
1 polymer ?
#
loop_
_entity_poly.entity_id
_entity_poly.type
_entity_poly.pdbx_seq_one_letter_code
_entity_poly.pdbx_strand_id
1 'polypeptide(L)'
;MRAESHPTWTLVACVLASSLSFVEGSVLSVALPAIRGSYGADAQQVQWVVNAYLLPLSALLLLGGALGDHFGRKRLLIIGTSIFAVTSLICALAPSLPVLLAARAAQGIGAALLLPNSLALLNAAFQGEKRGRAVGIWAASGAEMAAVAPLIGGWLVGTVGWPAIFYINLPLALGAILLAFRFVAESHEPGAGRTDYAGALLATGGLGGLTYALTLWSASGRFTNGTLVALGAGTVMLAAFMAVEYRRGSRAMMPLTLFENMCFSGLNLLTFLLYGAFAAAMLLIPYVLIISGGYSPVQAGLAMLPLPVLMTSISPTMGAFAARLGPRIPLTIGPLVVAAGMILSYLMEPDSGYWTGPFPTILVMAIGMTIAVAPLTSSVLGSVEEQHVALASGLNSAVARTGGLIATALLGSVLASEGARLFGGFHQAMIVSALVAALASLVALTMLGGVKMKKAAS
;
A
#
# COMPACT_ATOMS: atom_id res chain seq x y z
N MET A 1 12.55 31.15 -16.56
CA MET A 1 11.12 31.11 -16.96
C MET A 1 10.34 30.46 -15.81
N ARG A 2 9.53 31.25 -15.09
CA ARG A 2 8.57 30.68 -14.13
C ARG A 2 7.52 29.92 -14.96
N ALA A 3 7.41 28.62 -14.81
CA ALA A 3 6.33 27.85 -15.41
C ALA A 3 5.00 28.42 -14.90
N GLU A 4 4.14 28.88 -15.80
CA GLU A 4 2.76 29.23 -15.45
C GLU A 4 2.14 27.94 -14.90
N SER A 5 1.68 27.98 -13.65
CA SER A 5 1.05 26.83 -13.03
C SER A 5 -0.29 26.58 -13.71
N HIS A 6 -0.40 25.47 -14.44
CA HIS A 6 -1.66 25.01 -15.00
C HIS A 6 -2.24 23.92 -14.07
N PRO A 7 -3.21 24.24 -13.18
CA PRO A 7 -3.70 23.31 -12.17
C PRO A 7 -4.15 21.95 -12.74
N THR A 8 -4.83 21.96 -13.88
CA THR A 8 -5.30 20.73 -14.55
C THR A 8 -4.14 19.82 -14.94
N TRP A 9 -3.08 20.36 -15.55
CA TRP A 9 -1.90 19.57 -15.93
C TRP A 9 -1.08 19.14 -14.72
N THR A 10 -1.08 19.92 -13.64
CA THR A 10 -0.51 19.50 -12.35
C THR A 10 -1.23 18.27 -11.81
N LEU A 11 -2.58 18.25 -11.86
CA LEU A 11 -3.37 17.08 -11.46
C LEU A 11 -3.02 15.86 -12.31
N VAL A 12 -2.97 16.00 -13.64
CA VAL A 12 -2.62 14.88 -14.55
C VAL A 12 -1.22 14.36 -14.27
N ALA A 13 -0.23 15.23 -14.09
CA ALA A 13 1.14 14.81 -13.76
C ALA A 13 1.22 14.05 -12.44
N CYS A 14 0.54 14.54 -11.41
CA CYS A 14 0.50 13.88 -10.10
C CYS A 14 -0.24 12.55 -10.14
N VAL A 15 -1.33 12.44 -10.88
CA VAL A 15 -2.07 11.18 -11.06
C VAL A 15 -1.19 10.17 -11.79
N LEU A 16 -0.55 10.53 -12.91
CA LEU A 16 0.33 9.62 -13.65
C LEU A 16 1.52 9.14 -12.80
N ALA A 17 2.18 10.07 -12.07
CA ALA A 17 3.29 9.69 -11.20
C ALA A 17 2.84 8.72 -10.10
N SER A 18 1.73 9.00 -9.43
CA SER A 18 1.22 8.15 -8.34
C SER A 18 0.70 6.81 -8.85
N SER A 19 0.13 6.77 -10.05
CA SER A 19 -0.34 5.53 -10.69
C SER A 19 0.75 4.47 -10.80
N LEU A 20 2.02 4.87 -10.99
CA LEU A 20 3.15 3.93 -10.99
C LEU A 20 3.19 3.08 -9.71
N SER A 21 3.06 3.71 -8.54
CA SER A 21 3.11 2.99 -7.27
C SER A 21 1.83 2.20 -6.98
N PHE A 22 0.67 2.68 -7.45
CA PHE A 22 -0.59 1.98 -7.26
C PHE A 22 -0.70 0.73 -8.15
N VAL A 23 -0.28 0.83 -9.42
CA VAL A 23 -0.21 -0.31 -10.35
C VAL A 23 0.76 -1.36 -9.81
N GLU A 24 1.95 -0.94 -9.40
CA GLU A 24 3.02 -1.83 -8.94
C GLU A 24 2.60 -2.69 -7.75
N GLY A 25 1.83 -2.11 -6.82
CA GLY A 25 1.34 -2.82 -5.63
C GLY A 25 0.39 -3.97 -5.94
N SER A 26 -0.26 -3.95 -7.09
CA SER A 26 -1.31 -4.92 -7.46
C SER A 26 -0.92 -5.84 -8.61
N VAL A 27 -0.21 -5.32 -9.63
CA VAL A 27 0.17 -6.07 -10.82
C VAL A 27 1.08 -7.26 -10.53
N LEU A 28 1.92 -7.11 -9.52
CA LEU A 28 2.93 -8.11 -9.17
C LEU A 28 2.33 -9.45 -8.71
N SER A 29 1.17 -9.42 -8.03
CA SER A 29 0.52 -10.64 -7.50
C SER A 29 0.24 -11.70 -8.58
N VAL A 30 -0.13 -11.28 -9.79
CA VAL A 30 -0.37 -12.18 -10.92
C VAL A 30 0.92 -12.59 -11.64
N ALA A 31 2.02 -11.87 -11.46
CA ALA A 31 3.31 -12.15 -12.08
C ALA A 31 4.21 -13.05 -11.23
N LEU A 32 3.98 -13.14 -9.91
CA LEU A 32 4.83 -13.91 -8.99
C LEU A 32 5.06 -15.36 -9.42
N PRO A 33 4.05 -16.14 -9.87
CA PRO A 33 4.26 -17.50 -10.33
C PRO A 33 5.23 -17.59 -11.51
N ALA A 34 5.10 -16.66 -12.48
CA ALA A 34 5.97 -16.61 -13.65
C ALA A 34 7.41 -16.20 -13.29
N ILE A 35 7.58 -15.25 -12.37
CA ILE A 35 8.89 -14.83 -11.83
C ILE A 35 9.53 -16.00 -11.08
N ARG A 36 8.76 -16.71 -10.24
CA ARG A 36 9.21 -17.93 -9.53
C ARG A 36 9.77 -18.96 -10.50
N GLY A 37 9.00 -19.25 -11.56
CA GLY A 37 9.41 -20.24 -12.58
C GLY A 37 10.65 -19.80 -13.36
N SER A 38 10.76 -18.52 -13.73
CA SER A 38 11.87 -18.01 -14.54
C SER A 38 13.22 -18.05 -13.82
N TYR A 39 13.25 -17.85 -12.50
CA TYR A 39 14.49 -17.86 -11.71
C TYR A 39 14.69 -19.15 -10.90
N GLY A 40 13.76 -20.09 -10.91
CA GLY A 40 13.78 -21.24 -10.01
C GLY A 40 13.76 -20.82 -8.53
N ALA A 41 13.08 -19.72 -8.24
CA ALA A 41 13.09 -19.09 -6.92
C ALA A 41 12.34 -19.92 -5.88
N ASP A 42 12.89 -19.97 -4.65
CA ASP A 42 12.19 -20.53 -3.50
C ASP A 42 11.12 -19.56 -2.94
N ALA A 43 10.33 -20.03 -1.99
CA ALA A 43 9.24 -19.24 -1.40
C ALA A 43 9.72 -17.97 -0.71
N GLN A 44 10.86 -18.03 -0.01
CA GLN A 44 11.46 -16.88 0.66
C GLN A 44 11.90 -15.83 -0.35
N GLN A 45 12.51 -16.25 -1.43
CA GLN A 45 12.94 -15.39 -2.53
C GLN A 45 11.76 -14.73 -3.24
N VAL A 46 10.65 -15.46 -3.44
CA VAL A 46 9.40 -14.92 -4.01
C VAL A 46 8.80 -13.83 -3.09
N GLN A 47 8.80 -14.05 -1.78
CA GLN A 47 8.36 -13.02 -0.83
C GLN A 47 9.21 -11.75 -0.94
N TRP A 48 10.53 -11.92 -1.12
CA TRP A 48 11.42 -10.77 -1.25
C TRP A 48 11.19 -9.97 -2.53
N VAL A 49 10.64 -10.55 -3.60
CA VAL A 49 10.25 -9.78 -4.79
C VAL A 49 9.20 -8.71 -4.44
N VAL A 50 8.29 -9.01 -3.50
CA VAL A 50 7.31 -8.06 -2.97
C VAL A 50 7.91 -7.14 -1.90
N ASN A 51 8.56 -7.74 -0.90
CA ASN A 51 9.01 -7.03 0.30
C ASN A 51 10.17 -6.08 0.03
N ALA A 52 11.05 -6.37 -0.94
CA ALA A 52 12.13 -5.48 -1.34
C ALA A 52 11.63 -4.11 -1.81
N TYR A 53 10.45 -4.05 -2.43
CA TYR A 53 9.79 -2.80 -2.82
C TYR A 53 9.03 -2.16 -1.65
N LEU A 54 8.23 -2.95 -0.92
CA LEU A 54 7.37 -2.43 0.15
C LEU A 54 8.18 -1.88 1.33
N LEU A 55 9.31 -2.49 1.65
CA LEU A 55 10.14 -2.08 2.79
C LEU A 55 10.63 -0.63 2.67
N PRO A 56 11.42 -0.23 1.64
CA PRO A 56 11.86 1.15 1.51
C PRO A 56 10.70 2.11 1.27
N LEU A 57 9.66 1.70 0.55
CA LEU A 57 8.46 2.51 0.38
C LEU A 57 7.80 2.84 1.73
N SER A 58 7.60 1.84 2.59
CA SER A 58 6.95 2.05 3.90
C SER A 58 7.79 2.90 4.84
N ALA A 59 9.07 2.58 4.94
CA ALA A 59 9.98 3.21 5.89
C ALA A 59 10.39 4.64 5.49
N LEU A 60 10.49 4.92 4.19
CA LEU A 60 10.98 6.22 3.69
C LEU A 60 9.86 7.17 3.22
N LEU A 61 8.58 6.75 3.31
CA LEU A 61 7.46 7.56 2.82
C LEU A 61 7.41 8.94 3.49
N LEU A 62 7.54 9.00 4.81
CA LEU A 62 7.53 10.25 5.57
C LEU A 62 8.78 11.08 5.30
N LEU A 63 9.94 10.43 5.19
CA LEU A 63 11.18 11.10 4.79
C LEU A 63 11.05 11.72 3.40
N GLY A 64 10.45 11.01 2.44
CA GLY A 64 10.21 11.50 1.08
C GLY A 64 9.37 12.77 1.05
N GLY A 65 8.35 12.88 1.91
CA GLY A 65 7.57 14.09 2.10
C GLY A 65 8.41 15.23 2.68
N ALA A 66 9.13 14.99 3.77
CA ALA A 66 9.99 15.98 4.41
C ALA A 66 11.12 16.50 3.50
N LEU A 67 11.68 15.62 2.68
CA LEU A 67 12.66 16.00 1.64
C LEU A 67 12.03 16.93 0.60
N GLY A 68 10.79 16.67 0.19
CA GLY A 68 10.05 17.54 -0.75
C GLY A 68 9.78 18.92 -0.18
N ASP A 69 9.40 19.00 1.07
CA ASP A 69 9.16 20.26 1.77
C ASP A 69 10.43 21.09 1.88
N HIS A 70 11.60 20.44 2.03
CA HIS A 70 12.90 21.13 2.16
C HIS A 70 13.56 21.44 0.81
N PHE A 71 13.61 20.48 -0.13
CA PHE A 71 14.37 20.58 -1.38
C PHE A 71 13.52 20.91 -2.60
N GLY A 72 12.19 20.96 -2.45
CA GLY A 72 11.23 21.24 -3.52
C GLY A 72 10.44 20.00 -3.93
N ARG A 73 9.12 20.12 -3.83
CA ARG A 73 8.15 19.02 -4.07
C ARG A 73 8.15 18.54 -5.53
N LYS A 74 8.22 19.48 -6.50
CA LYS A 74 8.35 19.15 -7.94
C LYS A 74 9.66 18.40 -8.23
N ARG A 75 10.76 18.87 -7.67
CA ARG A 75 12.07 18.22 -7.82
C ARG A 75 12.02 16.77 -7.34
N LEU A 76 11.49 16.55 -6.12
CA LEU A 76 11.43 15.21 -5.55
C LEU A 76 10.44 14.31 -6.29
N LEU A 77 9.33 14.85 -6.81
CA LEU A 77 8.43 14.12 -7.70
C LEU A 77 9.17 13.62 -8.95
N ILE A 78 9.92 14.51 -9.64
CA ILE A 78 10.65 14.15 -10.86
C ILE A 78 11.77 13.16 -10.55
N ILE A 79 12.56 13.38 -9.50
CA ILE A 79 13.63 12.46 -9.08
C ILE A 79 13.06 11.09 -8.74
N GLY A 80 12.02 11.04 -7.90
CA GLY A 80 11.36 9.79 -7.51
C GLY A 80 10.79 9.02 -8.70
N THR A 81 10.12 9.73 -9.61
CA THR A 81 9.58 9.14 -10.86
C THR A 81 10.70 8.66 -11.78
N SER A 82 11.82 9.39 -11.88
CA SER A 82 12.99 8.98 -12.68
C SER A 82 13.66 7.72 -12.11
N ILE A 83 13.88 7.68 -10.78
CA ILE A 83 14.39 6.48 -10.09
C ILE A 83 13.45 5.30 -10.37
N PHE A 84 12.14 5.50 -10.23
CA PHE A 84 11.15 4.46 -10.47
C PHE A 84 11.20 3.93 -11.91
N ALA A 85 11.30 4.82 -12.90
CA ALA A 85 11.39 4.44 -14.32
C ALA A 85 12.67 3.65 -14.62
N VAL A 86 13.83 4.15 -14.21
CA VAL A 86 15.12 3.49 -14.45
C VAL A 86 15.15 2.12 -13.79
N THR A 87 14.68 2.03 -12.55
CA THR A 87 14.65 0.75 -11.81
C THR A 87 13.59 -0.20 -12.36
N SER A 88 12.47 0.30 -12.91
CA SER A 88 11.52 -0.54 -13.66
C SER A 88 12.18 -1.16 -14.89
N LEU A 89 12.97 -0.40 -15.64
CA LEU A 89 13.74 -0.92 -16.76
C LEU A 89 14.74 -1.99 -16.30
N ILE A 90 15.45 -1.75 -15.19
CA ILE A 90 16.38 -2.75 -14.63
C ILE A 90 15.63 -4.00 -14.17
N CYS A 91 14.46 -3.88 -13.55
CA CYS A 91 13.60 -5.01 -13.19
C CYS A 91 13.21 -5.84 -14.42
N ALA A 92 12.78 -5.18 -15.50
CA ALA A 92 12.38 -5.84 -16.75
C ALA A 92 13.53 -6.62 -17.42
N LEU A 93 14.76 -6.11 -17.30
CA LEU A 93 15.97 -6.66 -17.89
C LEU A 93 16.81 -7.49 -16.92
N ALA A 94 16.34 -7.74 -15.70
CA ALA A 94 17.14 -8.36 -14.64
C ALA A 94 17.63 -9.78 -15.05
N PRO A 95 18.96 -10.01 -15.15
CA PRO A 95 19.50 -11.30 -15.55
C PRO A 95 19.48 -12.33 -14.41
N SER A 96 19.26 -11.88 -13.16
CA SER A 96 19.22 -12.73 -11.98
C SER A 96 18.29 -12.16 -10.91
N LEU A 97 17.84 -13.02 -10.02
CA LEU A 97 16.96 -12.63 -8.92
C LEU A 97 17.59 -11.57 -7.98
N PRO A 98 18.86 -11.63 -7.57
CA PRO A 98 19.48 -10.58 -6.76
C PRO A 98 19.43 -9.18 -7.43
N VAL A 99 19.62 -9.11 -8.75
CA VAL A 99 19.50 -7.86 -9.51
C VAL A 99 18.06 -7.36 -9.49
N LEU A 100 17.09 -8.26 -9.68
CA LEU A 100 15.66 -7.92 -9.56
C LEU A 100 15.35 -7.36 -8.17
N LEU A 101 15.80 -8.02 -7.10
CA LEU A 101 15.55 -7.59 -5.72
C LEU A 101 16.18 -6.22 -5.42
N ALA A 102 17.42 -5.99 -5.85
CA ALA A 102 18.08 -4.69 -5.69
C ALA A 102 17.35 -3.57 -6.45
N ALA A 103 16.93 -3.85 -7.69
CA ALA A 103 16.14 -2.91 -8.49
C ALA A 103 14.79 -2.62 -7.84
N ARG A 104 14.11 -3.63 -7.29
CA ARG A 104 12.87 -3.49 -6.51
C ARG A 104 13.05 -2.59 -5.29
N ALA A 105 14.14 -2.76 -4.54
CA ALA A 105 14.42 -1.89 -3.40
C ALA A 105 14.61 -0.42 -3.83
N ALA A 106 15.36 -0.18 -4.88
CA ALA A 106 15.54 1.16 -5.43
C ALA A 106 14.23 1.74 -6.01
N GLN A 107 13.37 0.90 -6.62
CA GLN A 107 12.04 1.29 -7.09
C GLN A 107 11.14 1.73 -5.91
N GLY A 108 11.22 1.04 -4.76
CA GLY A 108 10.53 1.44 -3.53
C GLY A 108 10.99 2.80 -2.99
N ILE A 109 12.29 3.12 -3.09
CA ILE A 109 12.81 4.46 -2.76
C ILE A 109 12.20 5.50 -3.70
N GLY A 110 12.17 5.25 -5.01
CA GLY A 110 11.52 6.13 -5.99
C GLY A 110 10.05 6.40 -5.63
N ALA A 111 9.30 5.36 -5.29
CA ALA A 111 7.91 5.46 -4.87
C ALA A 111 7.72 6.27 -3.57
N ALA A 112 8.61 6.11 -2.60
CA ALA A 112 8.60 6.87 -1.34
C ALA A 112 8.82 8.36 -1.56
N LEU A 113 9.57 8.75 -2.60
CA LEU A 113 9.77 10.15 -2.98
C LEU A 113 8.58 10.71 -3.76
N LEU A 114 8.03 9.97 -4.72
CA LEU A 114 7.00 10.51 -5.61
C LEU A 114 5.61 10.63 -4.95
N LEU A 115 5.19 9.66 -4.12
CA LEU A 115 3.82 9.62 -3.60
C LEU A 115 3.45 10.81 -2.70
N PRO A 116 4.19 11.13 -1.61
CA PRO A 116 3.83 12.24 -0.76
C PRO A 116 3.94 13.58 -1.47
N ASN A 117 4.93 13.72 -2.36
CA ASN A 117 5.15 14.95 -3.10
C ASN A 117 4.07 15.22 -4.15
N SER A 118 3.48 14.17 -4.75
CA SER A 118 2.34 14.33 -5.65
C SER A 118 1.12 14.92 -4.94
N LEU A 119 0.79 14.41 -3.75
CA LEU A 119 -0.31 14.94 -2.95
C LEU A 119 -0.03 16.36 -2.43
N ALA A 120 1.20 16.63 -2.01
CA ALA A 120 1.61 17.96 -1.55
C ALA A 120 1.54 19.02 -2.66
N LEU A 121 1.92 18.66 -3.89
CA LEU A 121 1.78 19.54 -5.07
C LEU A 121 0.33 19.85 -5.41
N LEU A 122 -0.56 18.87 -5.30
CA LEU A 122 -2.00 19.09 -5.47
C LEU A 122 -2.55 20.06 -4.41
N ASN A 123 -2.15 19.87 -3.17
CA ASN A 123 -2.54 20.76 -2.07
C ASN A 123 -2.04 22.20 -2.27
N ALA A 124 -0.88 22.39 -2.90
CA ALA A 124 -0.33 23.69 -3.23
C ALA A 124 -0.96 24.35 -4.47
N ALA A 125 -1.36 23.53 -5.47
CA ALA A 125 -1.90 24.02 -6.74
C ALA A 125 -3.40 24.36 -6.67
N PHE A 126 -4.14 23.80 -5.71
CA PHE A 126 -5.59 24.00 -5.58
C PHE A 126 -5.96 24.55 -4.21
N GLN A 127 -7.03 25.34 -4.14
CA GLN A 127 -7.55 25.95 -2.91
C GLN A 127 -9.05 25.65 -2.72
N GLY A 128 -9.50 25.70 -1.49
CA GLY A 128 -10.93 25.56 -1.14
C GLY A 128 -11.54 24.24 -1.67
N GLU A 129 -12.74 24.31 -2.19
CA GLU A 129 -13.49 23.16 -2.72
C GLU A 129 -12.77 22.47 -3.90
N LYS A 130 -12.05 23.23 -4.75
CA LYS A 130 -11.26 22.68 -5.86
C LYS A 130 -10.14 21.77 -5.38
N ARG A 131 -9.54 22.05 -4.22
CA ARG A 131 -8.52 21.21 -3.57
C ARG A 131 -9.11 19.86 -3.18
N GLY A 132 -10.27 19.84 -2.50
CA GLY A 132 -10.94 18.60 -2.14
C GLY A 132 -11.27 17.75 -3.35
N ARG A 133 -11.77 18.38 -4.44
CA ARG A 133 -12.06 17.69 -5.70
C ARG A 133 -10.79 17.11 -6.37
N ALA A 134 -9.68 17.87 -6.42
CA ALA A 134 -8.42 17.40 -7.02
C ALA A 134 -7.82 16.21 -6.26
N VAL A 135 -7.81 16.28 -4.92
CA VAL A 135 -7.36 15.18 -4.06
C VAL A 135 -8.29 13.96 -4.20
N GLY A 136 -9.61 14.20 -4.31
CA GLY A 136 -10.57 13.14 -4.57
C GLY A 136 -10.33 12.41 -5.90
N ILE A 137 -10.07 13.16 -6.99
CA ILE A 137 -9.73 12.58 -8.31
C ILE A 137 -8.42 11.80 -8.22
N TRP A 138 -7.39 12.33 -7.56
CA TRP A 138 -6.11 11.64 -7.37
C TRP A 138 -6.28 10.32 -6.62
N ALA A 139 -7.05 10.31 -5.54
CA ALA A 139 -7.30 9.11 -4.75
C ALA A 139 -8.14 8.07 -5.52
N ALA A 140 -9.18 8.52 -6.24
CA ALA A 140 -10.01 7.66 -7.08
C ALA A 140 -9.19 7.03 -8.21
N SER A 141 -8.39 7.83 -8.93
CA SER A 141 -7.50 7.32 -9.98
C SER A 141 -6.50 6.29 -9.45
N GLY A 142 -5.99 6.50 -8.22
CA GLY A 142 -5.12 5.51 -7.55
C GLY A 142 -5.83 4.19 -7.29
N ALA A 143 -7.06 4.24 -6.80
CA ALA A 143 -7.86 3.05 -6.57
C ALA A 143 -8.22 2.34 -7.88
N GLU A 144 -8.59 3.09 -8.92
CA GLU A 144 -8.88 2.54 -10.26
C GLU A 144 -7.67 1.85 -10.85
N MET A 145 -6.48 2.48 -10.78
CA MET A 145 -5.25 1.90 -11.30
C MET A 145 -4.84 0.63 -10.54
N ALA A 146 -4.89 0.64 -9.21
CA ALA A 146 -4.63 -0.55 -8.40
C ALA A 146 -5.57 -1.71 -8.74
N ALA A 147 -6.74 -1.37 -9.15
CA ALA A 147 -7.84 -2.22 -9.46
C ALA A 147 -7.75 -2.89 -10.84
N VAL A 148 -7.38 -2.10 -11.83
CA VAL A 148 -7.21 -2.55 -13.22
C VAL A 148 -5.84 -3.22 -13.41
N ALA A 149 -4.89 -2.95 -12.54
CA ALA A 149 -3.52 -3.46 -12.64
C ALA A 149 -3.42 -5.00 -12.71
N PRO A 150 -4.14 -5.81 -11.91
CA PRO A 150 -4.08 -7.27 -12.05
C PRO A 150 -4.58 -7.77 -13.41
N LEU A 151 -5.59 -7.11 -14.00
CA LEU A 151 -6.11 -7.45 -15.31
C LEU A 151 -5.07 -7.17 -16.41
N ILE A 152 -4.53 -5.94 -16.42
CA ILE A 152 -3.48 -5.56 -17.39
C ILE A 152 -2.24 -6.45 -17.16
N GLY A 153 -1.84 -6.66 -15.91
CA GLY A 153 -0.71 -7.52 -15.55
C GLY A 153 -0.91 -8.95 -16.01
N GLY A 154 -2.09 -9.52 -15.75
CA GLY A 154 -2.42 -10.87 -16.20
C GLY A 154 -2.34 -11.02 -17.71
N TRP A 155 -2.87 -10.03 -18.47
CA TRP A 155 -2.77 -10.00 -19.93
C TRP A 155 -1.32 -9.90 -20.40
N LEU A 156 -0.53 -9.00 -19.83
CA LEU A 156 0.89 -8.82 -20.19
C LEU A 156 1.70 -10.08 -19.88
N VAL A 157 1.52 -10.67 -18.69
CA VAL A 157 2.20 -11.91 -18.28
C VAL A 157 1.84 -13.07 -19.22
N GLY A 158 0.57 -13.19 -19.60
CA GLY A 158 0.09 -14.27 -20.44
C GLY A 158 0.48 -14.15 -21.92
N THR A 159 0.74 -12.94 -22.44
CA THR A 159 1.02 -12.69 -23.86
C THR A 159 2.47 -12.37 -24.16
N VAL A 160 3.10 -11.56 -23.34
CA VAL A 160 4.47 -11.03 -23.56
C VAL A 160 5.47 -11.61 -22.55
N GLY A 161 4.98 -11.98 -21.38
CA GLY A 161 5.78 -12.46 -20.25
C GLY A 161 5.86 -11.43 -19.11
N TRP A 162 6.32 -11.92 -17.94
CA TRP A 162 6.35 -11.11 -16.70
C TRP A 162 7.17 -9.80 -16.80
N PRO A 163 8.27 -9.66 -17.58
CA PRO A 163 8.99 -8.39 -17.70
C PRO A 163 8.12 -7.22 -18.19
N ALA A 164 7.06 -7.53 -18.95
CA ALA A 164 6.18 -6.51 -19.52
C ALA A 164 5.45 -5.67 -18.45
N ILE A 165 5.22 -6.22 -17.23
CA ILE A 165 4.62 -5.47 -16.13
C ILE A 165 5.49 -4.28 -15.67
N PHE A 166 6.79 -4.36 -15.86
CA PHE A 166 7.72 -3.28 -15.55
C PHE A 166 7.86 -2.30 -16.71
N TYR A 167 7.81 -2.78 -17.98
CA TYR A 167 7.87 -1.89 -19.14
C TYR A 167 6.70 -0.92 -19.23
N ILE A 168 5.49 -1.29 -18.78
CA ILE A 168 4.34 -0.39 -18.77
C ILE A 168 4.54 0.87 -17.92
N ASN A 169 5.44 0.82 -16.93
CA ASN A 169 5.78 1.97 -16.10
C ASN A 169 6.54 3.05 -16.88
N LEU A 170 7.28 2.70 -17.94
CA LEU A 170 8.14 3.64 -18.66
C LEU A 170 7.36 4.75 -19.37
N PRO A 171 6.33 4.48 -20.18
CA PRO A 171 5.54 5.52 -20.81
C PRO A 171 4.78 6.38 -19.79
N LEU A 172 4.28 5.79 -18.70
CA LEU A 172 3.59 6.53 -17.64
C LEU A 172 4.55 7.48 -16.92
N ALA A 173 5.75 7.00 -16.57
CA ALA A 173 6.77 7.81 -15.93
C ALA A 173 7.28 8.95 -16.84
N LEU A 174 7.52 8.66 -18.13
CA LEU A 174 7.92 9.67 -19.10
C LEU A 174 6.85 10.77 -19.22
N GLY A 175 5.58 10.38 -19.36
CA GLY A 175 4.46 11.33 -19.39
C GLY A 175 4.39 12.19 -18.12
N ALA A 176 4.51 11.57 -16.95
CA ALA A 176 4.51 12.28 -15.66
C ALA A 176 5.68 13.28 -15.55
N ILE A 177 6.90 12.87 -15.93
CA ILE A 177 8.10 13.72 -15.90
C ILE A 177 7.96 14.92 -16.85
N LEU A 178 7.55 14.69 -18.10
CA LEU A 178 7.39 15.75 -19.10
C LEU A 178 6.33 16.77 -18.66
N LEU A 179 5.17 16.29 -18.17
CA LEU A 179 4.12 17.17 -17.67
C LEU A 179 4.57 17.92 -16.41
N ALA A 180 5.23 17.23 -15.48
CA ALA A 180 5.75 17.87 -14.27
C ALA A 180 6.80 18.94 -14.62
N PHE A 181 7.71 18.64 -15.54
CA PHE A 181 8.73 19.59 -15.96
C PHE A 181 8.13 20.86 -16.58
N ARG A 182 7.10 20.70 -17.44
CA ARG A 182 6.52 21.79 -18.23
C ARG A 182 5.47 22.61 -17.50
N PHE A 183 4.62 21.97 -16.67
CA PHE A 183 3.38 22.58 -16.16
C PHE A 183 3.29 22.66 -14.63
N VAL A 184 4.12 21.92 -13.88
CA VAL A 184 4.07 21.96 -12.42
C VAL A 184 4.99 23.09 -11.92
N ALA A 185 4.44 23.98 -11.10
CA ALA A 185 5.24 24.97 -10.39
C ALA A 185 5.99 24.33 -9.22
N GLU A 186 7.22 24.79 -8.94
CA GLU A 186 7.93 24.37 -7.75
C GLU A 186 7.25 24.91 -6.49
N SER A 187 7.17 24.09 -5.46
CA SER A 187 6.68 24.48 -4.15
C SER A 187 7.53 23.84 -3.05
N HIS A 188 7.69 24.54 -1.96
CA HIS A 188 8.37 24.08 -0.75
C HIS A 188 7.68 24.72 0.45
N GLU A 189 7.91 24.18 1.64
CA GLU A 189 7.34 24.73 2.88
C GLU A 189 8.34 25.72 3.49
N PRO A 190 8.01 27.03 3.55
CA PRO A 190 8.87 28.01 4.22
C PRO A 190 8.97 27.65 5.71
N GLY A 191 10.17 27.31 6.18
CA GLY A 191 10.39 26.93 7.57
C GLY A 191 10.36 25.43 7.84
N ALA A 192 10.37 24.58 6.81
CA ALA A 192 10.54 23.14 6.96
C ALA A 192 11.74 22.82 7.88
N GLY A 193 11.49 22.10 8.96
CA GLY A 193 12.51 21.75 9.96
C GLY A 193 13.61 20.85 9.38
N ARG A 194 14.65 20.57 10.18
CA ARG A 194 15.71 19.64 9.76
C ARG A 194 15.13 18.25 9.51
N THR A 195 15.42 17.69 8.36
CA THR A 195 15.02 16.34 7.95
C THR A 195 15.56 15.29 8.94
N ASP A 196 14.71 14.34 9.34
CA ASP A 196 15.06 13.27 10.26
C ASP A 196 15.69 12.06 9.57
N TYR A 197 16.94 12.18 9.16
CA TYR A 197 17.68 11.07 8.54
C TYR A 197 17.92 9.91 9.52
N ALA A 198 18.11 10.22 10.82
CA ALA A 198 18.35 9.19 11.83
C ALA A 198 17.09 8.35 12.08
N GLY A 199 15.94 9.00 12.24
CA GLY A 199 14.65 8.31 12.34
C GLY A 199 14.37 7.46 11.11
N ALA A 200 14.60 7.97 9.90
CA ALA A 200 14.41 7.21 8.67
C ALA A 200 15.32 5.97 8.57
N LEU A 201 16.61 6.10 8.95
CA LEU A 201 17.56 4.98 8.96
C LEU A 201 17.15 3.91 9.98
N LEU A 202 16.77 4.33 11.19
CA LEU A 202 16.32 3.43 12.26
C LEU A 202 15.00 2.73 11.90
N ALA A 203 14.03 3.46 11.31
CA ALA A 203 12.77 2.87 10.84
C ALA A 203 13.04 1.85 9.71
N THR A 204 13.89 2.18 8.73
CA THR A 204 14.23 1.29 7.61
C THR A 204 14.94 0.03 8.11
N GLY A 205 15.97 0.18 8.95
CA GLY A 205 16.69 -0.96 9.51
C GLY A 205 15.84 -1.80 10.46
N GLY A 206 15.01 -1.15 11.26
CA GLY A 206 14.09 -1.82 12.18
C GLY A 206 13.01 -2.63 11.48
N LEU A 207 12.30 -2.02 10.52
CA LEU A 207 11.32 -2.73 9.69
C LEU A 207 11.99 -3.79 8.81
N GLY A 208 13.20 -3.53 8.31
CA GLY A 208 13.98 -4.48 7.53
C GLY A 208 14.36 -5.72 8.34
N GLY A 209 14.90 -5.52 9.54
CA GLY A 209 15.25 -6.61 10.45
C GLY A 209 14.03 -7.44 10.85
N LEU A 210 12.92 -6.78 11.21
CA LEU A 210 11.66 -7.46 11.54
C LEU A 210 11.12 -8.26 10.34
N THR A 211 11.03 -7.63 9.16
CA THR A 211 10.55 -8.29 7.94
C THR A 211 11.42 -9.49 7.58
N TYR A 212 12.75 -9.35 7.67
CA TYR A 212 13.68 -10.44 7.39
C TYR A 212 13.50 -11.59 8.38
N ALA A 213 13.38 -11.29 9.68
CA ALA A 213 13.14 -12.30 10.70
C ALA A 213 11.81 -13.05 10.47
N LEU A 214 10.73 -12.34 10.18
CA LEU A 214 9.42 -12.92 9.90
C LEU A 214 9.43 -13.78 8.63
N THR A 215 10.14 -13.33 7.58
CA THR A 215 10.28 -14.09 6.33
C THR A 215 11.07 -15.39 6.55
N LEU A 216 12.17 -15.35 7.30
CA LEU A 216 12.94 -16.54 7.68
C LEU A 216 12.10 -17.53 8.50
N TRP A 217 11.39 -17.00 9.50
CA TRP A 217 10.54 -17.82 10.36
C TRP A 217 9.37 -18.44 9.59
N SER A 218 8.67 -17.65 8.77
CA SER A 218 7.52 -18.14 8.02
C SER A 218 7.88 -19.21 6.98
N ALA A 219 9.08 -19.13 6.41
CA ALA A 219 9.56 -20.13 5.44
C ALA A 219 10.02 -21.43 6.11
N SER A 220 10.64 -21.35 7.30
CA SER A 220 11.26 -22.54 7.97
C SER A 220 10.39 -23.13 9.09
N GLY A 221 9.44 -22.39 9.62
CA GLY A 221 8.67 -22.76 10.81
C GLY A 221 9.48 -22.80 12.11
N ARG A 222 10.74 -22.33 12.09
CA ARG A 222 11.68 -22.45 13.21
C ARG A 222 12.37 -21.13 13.52
N PHE A 223 12.61 -20.87 14.80
CA PHE A 223 13.46 -19.78 15.25
C PHE A 223 14.93 -20.20 15.18
N THR A 224 15.57 -19.89 14.06
CA THR A 224 17.02 -20.07 13.91
C THR A 224 17.79 -18.93 14.59
N ASN A 225 19.11 -19.12 14.82
CA ASN A 225 19.96 -18.04 15.33
C ASN A 225 19.87 -16.78 14.43
N GLY A 226 19.81 -16.96 13.11
CA GLY A 226 19.62 -15.84 12.17
C GLY A 226 18.30 -15.13 12.36
N THR A 227 17.20 -15.87 12.58
CA THR A 227 15.88 -15.31 12.88
C THR A 227 15.90 -14.50 14.17
N LEU A 228 16.50 -15.04 15.25
CA LEU A 228 16.58 -14.38 16.55
C LEU A 228 17.45 -13.11 16.52
N VAL A 229 18.59 -13.16 15.83
CA VAL A 229 19.48 -12.00 15.66
C VAL A 229 18.77 -10.89 14.86
N ALA A 230 18.12 -11.25 13.74
CA ALA A 230 17.40 -10.28 12.93
C ALA A 230 16.20 -9.67 13.68
N LEU A 231 15.44 -10.48 14.44
CA LEU A 231 14.34 -10.02 15.27
C LEU A 231 14.85 -9.09 16.38
N GLY A 232 15.90 -9.47 17.07
CA GLY A 232 16.51 -8.66 18.13
C GLY A 232 17.05 -7.34 17.59
N ALA A 233 17.82 -7.35 16.51
CA ALA A 233 18.36 -6.16 15.88
C ALA A 233 17.23 -5.24 15.38
N GLY A 234 16.23 -5.81 14.70
CA GLY A 234 15.05 -5.04 14.22
C GLY A 234 14.28 -4.39 15.36
N THR A 235 14.02 -5.13 16.45
CA THR A 235 13.33 -4.61 17.64
C THR A 235 14.13 -3.49 18.31
N VAL A 236 15.44 -3.66 18.48
CA VAL A 236 16.32 -2.63 19.06
C VAL A 236 16.31 -1.37 18.18
N MET A 237 16.39 -1.50 16.87
CA MET A 237 16.33 -0.34 15.96
C MET A 237 14.97 0.36 16.00
N LEU A 238 13.85 -0.36 16.08
CA LEU A 238 12.52 0.24 16.24
C LEU A 238 12.37 0.93 17.61
N ALA A 239 12.90 0.33 18.68
CA ALA A 239 12.93 0.98 19.98
C ALA A 239 13.79 2.25 19.99
N ALA A 240 14.96 2.21 19.33
CA ALA A 240 15.79 3.40 19.13
C ALA A 240 15.08 4.46 18.26
N PHE A 241 14.37 4.05 17.23
CA PHE A 241 13.51 4.95 16.43
C PHE A 241 12.50 5.65 17.32
N MET A 242 11.72 4.91 18.12
CA MET A 242 10.74 5.50 19.05
C MET A 242 11.38 6.45 20.05
N ALA A 243 12.58 6.12 20.56
CA ALA A 243 13.31 6.99 21.48
C ALA A 243 13.79 8.30 20.81
N VAL A 244 14.23 8.23 19.55
CA VAL A 244 14.62 9.41 18.76
C VAL A 244 13.41 10.28 18.47
N GLU A 245 12.28 9.70 18.01
CA GLU A 245 11.03 10.42 17.77
C GLU A 245 10.52 11.12 19.04
N TYR A 246 10.53 10.41 20.17
CA TYR A 246 10.14 10.99 21.47
C TYR A 246 11.01 12.19 21.86
N ARG A 247 12.35 12.07 21.71
CA ARG A 247 13.28 13.17 22.04
C ARG A 247 13.17 14.36 21.11
N ARG A 248 12.78 14.17 19.85
CA ARG A 248 12.62 15.24 18.85
C ARG A 248 11.28 15.97 18.96
N GLY A 249 10.27 15.34 19.56
CA GLY A 249 8.96 15.94 19.77
C GLY A 249 8.31 16.43 18.48
N SER A 250 8.00 17.71 18.39
CA SER A 250 7.37 18.31 17.19
C SER A 250 8.27 18.37 15.93
N ARG A 251 9.58 18.13 16.09
CA ARG A 251 10.55 18.07 14.97
C ARG A 251 10.79 16.63 14.49
N ALA A 252 10.09 15.67 15.06
CA ALA A 252 10.16 14.26 14.69
C ALA A 252 9.52 14.03 13.32
N MET A 253 9.98 12.98 12.61
CA MET A 253 9.36 12.52 11.36
C MET A 253 7.94 11.96 11.65
N MET A 254 7.77 11.35 12.82
CA MET A 254 6.51 10.83 13.32
C MET A 254 6.24 11.40 14.73
N PRO A 255 5.68 12.62 14.86
CA PRO A 255 5.42 13.20 16.17
C PRO A 255 4.47 12.32 17.00
N LEU A 256 4.99 11.80 18.12
CA LEU A 256 4.22 10.87 18.97
C LEU A 256 3.02 11.53 19.64
N THR A 257 3.02 12.88 19.74
CA THR A 257 1.89 13.66 20.25
C THR A 257 0.60 13.46 19.45
N LEU A 258 0.68 13.11 18.16
CA LEU A 258 -0.51 12.77 17.37
C LEU A 258 -1.22 11.52 17.90
N PHE A 259 -0.46 10.59 18.48
CA PHE A 259 -0.99 9.33 19.02
C PHE A 259 -1.60 9.47 20.42
N GLU A 260 -1.44 10.62 21.09
CA GLU A 260 -2.17 10.95 22.31
C GLU A 260 -3.68 11.06 22.05
N ASN A 261 -4.05 11.40 20.80
CA ASN A 261 -5.43 11.35 20.36
C ASN A 261 -5.85 9.89 20.13
N MET A 262 -6.68 9.37 21.06
CA MET A 262 -7.18 7.99 21.03
C MET A 262 -7.87 7.63 19.71
N CYS A 263 -8.56 8.60 19.10
CA CYS A 263 -9.22 8.41 17.80
C CYS A 263 -8.19 8.23 16.68
N PHE A 264 -7.19 9.09 16.60
CA PHE A 264 -6.12 8.98 15.60
C PHE A 264 -5.35 7.67 15.75
N SER A 265 -5.02 7.27 16.97
CA SER A 265 -4.35 6.01 17.28
C SER A 265 -5.20 4.80 16.88
N GLY A 266 -6.50 4.82 17.19
CA GLY A 266 -7.44 3.77 16.81
C GLY A 266 -7.60 3.65 15.30
N LEU A 267 -7.70 4.77 14.57
CA LEU A 267 -7.80 4.77 13.11
C LEU A 267 -6.51 4.22 12.46
N ASN A 268 -5.33 4.55 12.97
CA ASN A 268 -4.08 4.00 12.46
C ASN A 268 -3.92 2.51 12.78
N LEU A 269 -4.31 2.07 13.97
CA LEU A 269 -4.30 0.65 14.32
C LEU A 269 -5.29 -0.14 13.45
N LEU A 270 -6.50 0.39 13.22
CA LEU A 270 -7.46 -0.18 12.29
C LEU A 270 -6.88 -0.27 10.88
N THR A 271 -6.23 0.80 10.40
CA THR A 271 -5.56 0.82 9.10
C THR A 271 -4.51 -0.28 8.99
N PHE A 272 -3.65 -0.41 9.99
CA PHE A 272 -2.61 -1.44 10.04
C PHE A 272 -3.18 -2.85 9.92
N LEU A 273 -4.18 -3.16 10.74
CA LEU A 273 -4.81 -4.48 10.78
C LEU A 273 -5.58 -4.79 9.49
N LEU A 274 -6.46 -3.87 9.06
CA LEU A 274 -7.31 -4.08 7.89
C LEU A 274 -6.50 -4.19 6.59
N TYR A 275 -5.55 -3.25 6.36
CA TYR A 275 -4.72 -3.28 5.16
C TYR A 275 -3.70 -4.43 5.18
N GLY A 276 -3.23 -4.84 6.37
CA GLY A 276 -2.40 -6.04 6.50
C GLY A 276 -3.16 -7.30 6.09
N ALA A 277 -4.34 -7.52 6.66
CA ALA A 277 -5.20 -8.64 6.31
C ALA A 277 -5.56 -8.63 4.81
N PHE A 278 -5.92 -7.47 4.29
CA PHE A 278 -6.28 -7.32 2.89
C PHE A 278 -5.11 -7.58 1.93
N ALA A 279 -3.90 -7.11 2.26
CA ALA A 279 -2.70 -7.35 1.45
C ALA A 279 -2.36 -8.85 1.34
N ALA A 280 -2.51 -9.62 2.42
CA ALA A 280 -2.35 -11.07 2.39
C ALA A 280 -3.32 -11.73 1.40
N ALA A 281 -4.59 -11.35 1.43
CA ALA A 281 -5.61 -11.88 0.52
C ALA A 281 -5.32 -11.48 -0.95
N MET A 282 -4.94 -10.22 -1.18
CA MET A 282 -4.62 -9.71 -2.53
C MET A 282 -3.40 -10.40 -3.15
N LEU A 283 -2.47 -10.87 -2.34
CA LEU A 283 -1.33 -11.65 -2.80
C LEU A 283 -1.71 -13.11 -3.04
N LEU A 284 -2.38 -13.74 -2.08
CA LEU A 284 -2.63 -15.18 -2.09
C LEU A 284 -3.73 -15.61 -3.07
N ILE A 285 -4.82 -14.83 -3.22
CA ILE A 285 -5.94 -15.23 -4.09
C ILE A 285 -5.47 -15.43 -5.53
N PRO A 286 -4.85 -14.45 -6.23
CA PRO A 286 -4.37 -14.67 -7.59
C PRO A 286 -3.31 -15.77 -7.67
N TYR A 287 -2.42 -15.86 -6.67
CA TYR A 287 -1.36 -16.86 -6.62
C TYR A 287 -1.93 -18.28 -6.59
N VAL A 288 -2.90 -18.55 -5.71
CA VAL A 288 -3.55 -19.87 -5.57
C VAL A 288 -4.37 -20.22 -6.82
N LEU A 289 -5.09 -19.24 -7.39
CA LEU A 289 -5.86 -19.44 -8.64
C LEU A 289 -4.96 -19.88 -9.79
N ILE A 290 -3.75 -19.30 -9.90
CA ILE A 290 -2.81 -19.64 -10.98
C ILE A 290 -2.11 -20.99 -10.69
N ILE A 291 -1.56 -21.19 -9.49
CA ILE A 291 -0.72 -22.36 -9.18
C ILE A 291 -1.52 -23.64 -9.04
N SER A 292 -2.70 -23.58 -8.43
CA SER A 292 -3.50 -24.77 -8.08
C SER A 292 -4.89 -24.75 -8.67
N GLY A 293 -5.46 -23.59 -8.99
CA GLY A 293 -6.79 -23.48 -9.60
C GLY A 293 -6.78 -23.61 -11.12
N GLY A 294 -5.61 -23.75 -11.77
CA GLY A 294 -5.49 -23.88 -13.20
C GLY A 294 -5.86 -22.62 -14.01
N TYR A 295 -6.00 -21.47 -13.36
CA TYR A 295 -6.32 -20.21 -14.02
C TYR A 295 -5.09 -19.68 -14.76
N SER A 296 -5.28 -19.19 -15.97
CA SER A 296 -4.27 -18.36 -16.63
C SER A 296 -4.08 -17.03 -15.86
N PRO A 297 -2.93 -16.35 -16.00
CA PRO A 297 -2.72 -15.03 -15.39
C PRO A 297 -3.82 -14.02 -15.76
N VAL A 298 -4.34 -14.06 -16.99
CA VAL A 298 -5.47 -13.23 -17.43
C VAL A 298 -6.74 -13.55 -16.64
N GLN A 299 -7.07 -14.83 -16.50
CA GLN A 299 -8.26 -15.25 -15.78
C GLN A 299 -8.18 -14.90 -14.29
N ALA A 300 -7.00 -15.04 -13.67
CA ALA A 300 -6.78 -14.63 -12.30
C ALA A 300 -6.94 -13.10 -12.12
N GLY A 301 -6.44 -12.31 -13.07
CA GLY A 301 -6.66 -10.86 -13.08
C GLY A 301 -8.14 -10.49 -13.24
N LEU A 302 -8.85 -11.13 -14.18
CA LEU A 302 -10.29 -10.94 -14.39
C LEU A 302 -11.12 -11.34 -13.15
N ALA A 303 -10.72 -12.41 -12.46
CA ALA A 303 -11.38 -12.85 -11.24
C ALA A 303 -11.41 -11.77 -10.15
N MET A 304 -10.41 -10.88 -10.12
CA MET A 304 -10.32 -9.79 -9.14
C MET A 304 -11.20 -8.57 -9.47
N LEU A 305 -11.84 -8.50 -10.64
CA LEU A 305 -12.63 -7.34 -11.09
C LEU A 305 -13.77 -6.87 -10.15
N PRO A 306 -14.48 -7.74 -9.40
CA PRO A 306 -15.51 -7.25 -8.49
C PRO A 306 -15.00 -6.21 -7.49
N LEU A 307 -13.75 -6.32 -7.04
CA LEU A 307 -13.15 -5.40 -6.09
C LEU A 307 -13.09 -3.94 -6.60
N PRO A 308 -12.43 -3.67 -7.74
CA PRO A 308 -12.34 -2.32 -8.28
C PRO A 308 -13.68 -1.74 -8.66
N VAL A 309 -14.52 -2.55 -9.30
CA VAL A 309 -15.84 -2.10 -9.77
C VAL A 309 -16.67 -1.59 -8.60
N LEU A 310 -16.72 -2.33 -7.49
CA LEU A 310 -17.46 -1.90 -6.32
C LEU A 310 -16.80 -0.71 -5.60
N MET A 311 -15.49 -0.72 -5.44
CA MET A 311 -14.79 0.37 -4.78
C MET A 311 -14.96 1.69 -5.54
N THR A 312 -14.84 1.69 -6.86
CA THR A 312 -15.00 2.91 -7.66
C THR A 312 -16.43 3.41 -7.69
N SER A 313 -17.40 2.48 -7.83
CA SER A 313 -18.82 2.85 -8.01
C SER A 313 -19.50 3.27 -6.70
N ILE A 314 -19.17 2.63 -5.57
CA ILE A 314 -19.95 2.76 -4.32
C ILE A 314 -19.18 3.48 -3.22
N SER A 315 -17.83 3.46 -3.20
CA SER A 315 -17.06 4.07 -2.13
C SER A 315 -17.35 5.56 -1.90
N PRO A 316 -17.59 6.41 -2.93
CA PRO A 316 -17.95 7.81 -2.72
C PRO A 316 -19.28 7.98 -1.93
N THR A 317 -20.26 7.09 -2.18
CA THR A 317 -21.55 7.13 -1.47
C THR A 317 -21.40 6.71 -0.01
N MET A 318 -20.47 5.77 0.28
CA MET A 318 -20.17 5.34 1.64
C MET A 318 -19.46 6.45 2.45
N GLY A 319 -18.62 7.25 1.81
CA GLY A 319 -18.04 8.46 2.43
C GLY A 319 -19.12 9.47 2.84
N ALA A 320 -20.09 9.75 1.96
CA ALA A 320 -21.22 10.62 2.25
C ALA A 320 -22.15 10.05 3.34
N PHE A 321 -22.35 8.73 3.37
CA PHE A 321 -23.11 8.05 4.41
C PHE A 321 -22.42 8.15 5.79
N ALA A 322 -21.13 7.96 5.85
CA ALA A 322 -20.35 8.11 7.06
C ALA A 322 -20.35 9.55 7.61
N ALA A 323 -20.40 10.54 6.73
CA ALA A 323 -20.52 11.94 7.12
C ALA A 323 -21.86 12.23 7.85
N ARG A 324 -22.91 11.47 7.56
CA ARG A 324 -24.25 11.61 8.19
C ARG A 324 -24.39 10.79 9.48
N LEU A 325 -23.97 9.54 9.49
CA LEU A 325 -24.17 8.58 10.60
C LEU A 325 -22.97 8.48 11.53
N GLY A 326 -21.86 9.14 11.19
CA GLY A 326 -20.60 9.02 11.90
C GLY A 326 -19.73 7.84 11.36
N PRO A 327 -18.41 7.91 11.58
CA PRO A 327 -17.47 6.93 11.03
C PRO A 327 -17.50 5.57 11.74
N ARG A 328 -17.97 5.51 12.98
CA ARG A 328 -17.93 4.30 13.81
C ARG A 328 -18.65 3.12 13.17
N ILE A 329 -19.87 3.34 12.63
CA ILE A 329 -20.69 2.27 12.06
C ILE A 329 -20.02 1.65 10.83
N PRO A 330 -19.66 2.42 9.76
CA PRO A 330 -19.02 1.82 8.58
C PRO A 330 -17.63 1.22 8.90
N LEU A 331 -16.88 1.80 9.83
CA LEU A 331 -15.58 1.28 10.23
C LEU A 331 -15.66 0.04 11.14
N THR A 332 -16.80 -0.23 11.74
CA THR A 332 -17.08 -1.49 12.45
C THR A 332 -17.59 -2.55 11.47
N ILE A 333 -18.56 -2.22 10.62
CA ILE A 333 -19.20 -3.18 9.71
C ILE A 333 -18.27 -3.57 8.57
N GLY A 334 -17.54 -2.62 7.95
CA GLY A 334 -16.68 -2.87 6.81
C GLY A 334 -15.65 -3.98 7.04
N PRO A 335 -14.81 -3.88 8.08
CA PRO A 335 -13.83 -4.93 8.40
C PRO A 335 -14.47 -6.28 8.76
N LEU A 336 -15.65 -6.33 9.38
CA LEU A 336 -16.39 -7.59 9.62
C LEU A 336 -16.83 -8.23 8.31
N VAL A 337 -17.32 -7.45 7.36
CA VAL A 337 -17.70 -7.95 6.04
C VAL A 337 -16.45 -8.43 5.28
N VAL A 338 -15.31 -7.75 5.40
CA VAL A 338 -14.03 -8.23 4.86
C VAL A 338 -13.66 -9.58 5.49
N ALA A 339 -13.77 -9.71 6.81
CA ALA A 339 -13.50 -10.96 7.53
C ALA A 339 -14.42 -12.09 7.05
N ALA A 340 -15.73 -11.82 6.88
CA ALA A 340 -16.68 -12.79 6.34
C ALA A 340 -16.29 -13.23 4.92
N GLY A 341 -15.88 -12.30 4.04
CA GLY A 341 -15.38 -12.61 2.72
C GLY A 341 -14.13 -13.50 2.76
N MET A 342 -13.20 -13.25 3.71
CA MET A 342 -12.02 -14.09 3.90
C MET A 342 -12.40 -15.51 4.38
N ILE A 343 -13.40 -15.65 5.23
CA ILE A 343 -13.91 -16.97 5.65
C ILE A 343 -14.54 -17.72 4.47
N LEU A 344 -15.23 -17.01 3.56
CA LEU A 344 -15.78 -17.62 2.34
C LEU A 344 -14.71 -18.22 1.41
N SER A 345 -13.42 -17.93 1.62
CA SER A 345 -12.33 -18.56 0.88
C SER A 345 -12.33 -20.10 1.00
N TYR A 346 -12.99 -20.65 2.01
CA TYR A 346 -13.22 -22.10 2.11
C TYR A 346 -14.05 -22.69 0.96
N LEU A 347 -14.79 -21.86 0.24
CA LEU A 347 -15.48 -22.27 -0.99
C LEU A 347 -14.53 -22.37 -2.20
N MET A 348 -13.29 -21.88 -2.07
CA MET A 348 -12.28 -21.98 -3.10
C MET A 348 -11.55 -23.31 -2.97
N GLU A 349 -11.91 -24.25 -3.81
CA GLU A 349 -11.26 -25.55 -3.96
C GLU A 349 -10.65 -25.65 -5.37
N PRO A 350 -9.70 -26.59 -5.61
CA PRO A 350 -9.05 -26.73 -6.93
C PRO A 350 -10.03 -26.85 -8.10
N ASP A 351 -11.13 -27.57 -7.88
CA ASP A 351 -12.13 -27.84 -8.90
C ASP A 351 -13.37 -26.92 -8.80
N SER A 352 -13.36 -25.94 -7.90
CA SER A 352 -14.48 -25.02 -7.76
C SER A 352 -14.57 -24.07 -8.98
N GLY A 353 -15.77 -23.95 -9.52
CA GLY A 353 -16.04 -22.94 -10.55
C GLY A 353 -15.90 -21.51 -9.99
N TYR A 354 -15.60 -20.56 -10.89
CA TYR A 354 -15.43 -19.14 -10.50
C TYR A 354 -16.62 -18.61 -9.65
N TRP A 355 -17.84 -18.89 -10.07
CA TRP A 355 -19.06 -18.34 -9.45
C TRP A 355 -19.38 -18.95 -8.08
N THR A 356 -18.88 -20.13 -7.79
CA THR A 356 -19.14 -20.86 -6.53
C THR A 356 -18.01 -20.77 -5.52
N GLY A 357 -16.78 -20.53 -5.97
CA GLY A 357 -15.59 -20.44 -5.13
C GLY A 357 -15.01 -18.99 -5.04
N PRO A 358 -14.22 -18.54 -6.02
CA PRO A 358 -13.54 -17.25 -5.97
C PRO A 358 -14.48 -16.05 -5.90
N PHE A 359 -15.56 -16.03 -6.68
CA PHE A 359 -16.45 -14.88 -6.80
C PHE A 359 -17.10 -14.46 -5.47
N PRO A 360 -17.74 -15.34 -4.68
CA PRO A 360 -18.33 -14.96 -3.40
C PRO A 360 -17.29 -14.38 -2.44
N THR A 361 -16.12 -14.98 -2.37
CA THR A 361 -14.99 -14.52 -1.55
C THR A 361 -14.61 -13.10 -1.89
N ILE A 362 -14.29 -12.85 -3.18
CA ILE A 362 -13.83 -11.55 -3.67
C ILE A 362 -14.94 -10.50 -3.56
N LEU A 363 -16.18 -10.86 -3.91
CA LEU A 363 -17.34 -9.95 -3.85
C LEU A 363 -17.59 -9.44 -2.43
N VAL A 364 -17.64 -10.34 -1.46
CA VAL A 364 -17.91 -9.96 -0.05
C VAL A 364 -16.76 -9.14 0.52
N MET A 365 -15.50 -9.51 0.22
CA MET A 365 -14.34 -8.68 0.59
C MET A 365 -14.41 -7.28 -0.04
N ALA A 366 -14.80 -7.20 -1.32
CA ALA A 366 -14.95 -5.94 -2.03
C ALA A 366 -16.02 -5.04 -1.41
N ILE A 367 -17.17 -5.60 -1.03
CA ILE A 367 -18.22 -4.87 -0.30
C ILE A 367 -17.69 -4.30 1.00
N GLY A 368 -16.99 -5.13 1.80
CA GLY A 368 -16.42 -4.72 3.08
C GLY A 368 -15.41 -3.57 2.94
N MET A 369 -14.48 -3.68 1.97
CA MET A 369 -13.52 -2.61 1.69
C MET A 369 -14.18 -1.32 1.20
N THR A 370 -15.21 -1.44 0.36
CA THR A 370 -15.98 -0.30 -0.14
C THR A 370 -16.66 0.47 1.01
N ILE A 371 -17.17 -0.25 2.01
CA ILE A 371 -17.78 0.34 3.21
C ILE A 371 -16.72 1.03 4.08
N ALA A 372 -15.50 0.50 4.17
CA ALA A 372 -14.48 0.96 5.13
C ALA A 372 -13.58 2.09 4.59
N VAL A 373 -13.11 2.01 3.33
CA VAL A 373 -11.96 2.82 2.84
C VAL A 373 -12.22 4.32 2.85
N ALA A 374 -13.34 4.79 2.28
CA ALA A 374 -13.64 6.23 2.22
C ALA A 374 -13.90 6.81 3.62
N PRO A 375 -14.71 6.17 4.50
CA PRO A 375 -14.86 6.60 5.89
C PRO A 375 -13.56 6.62 6.68
N LEU A 376 -12.68 5.63 6.48
CA LEU A 376 -11.39 5.55 7.17
C LEU A 376 -10.51 6.75 6.80
N THR A 377 -10.32 6.99 5.51
CA THR A 377 -9.50 8.11 5.03
C THR A 377 -10.02 9.45 5.54
N SER A 378 -11.33 9.72 5.41
CA SER A 378 -11.92 10.96 5.87
C SER A 378 -11.83 11.12 7.38
N SER A 379 -11.94 10.04 8.16
CA SER A 379 -11.84 10.07 9.62
C SER A 379 -10.40 10.34 10.09
N VAL A 380 -9.40 9.76 9.44
CA VAL A 380 -7.99 10.04 9.74
C VAL A 380 -7.69 11.54 9.54
N LEU A 381 -8.11 12.10 8.40
CA LEU A 381 -7.89 13.51 8.11
C LEU A 381 -8.67 14.43 9.07
N GLY A 382 -9.88 14.04 9.47
CA GLY A 382 -10.72 14.78 10.39
C GLY A 382 -10.36 14.63 11.87
N SER A 383 -9.46 13.72 12.22
CA SER A 383 -9.06 13.46 13.62
C SER A 383 -7.92 14.35 14.12
N VAL A 384 -7.31 15.14 13.24
CA VAL A 384 -6.19 16.04 13.55
C VAL A 384 -6.55 17.49 13.17
N GLU A 385 -5.75 18.42 13.69
CA GLU A 385 -5.85 19.84 13.32
C GLU A 385 -5.43 20.06 11.86
N GLU A 386 -5.95 21.11 11.23
CA GLU A 386 -5.76 21.41 9.80
C GLU A 386 -4.27 21.46 9.38
N GLN A 387 -3.42 22.00 10.24
CA GLN A 387 -1.96 22.08 10.04
C GLN A 387 -1.28 20.68 10.01
N HIS A 388 -1.87 19.65 10.60
CA HIS A 388 -1.30 18.29 10.68
C HIS A 388 -1.93 17.30 9.67
N VAL A 389 -2.91 17.74 8.86
CA VAL A 389 -3.64 16.85 7.93
C VAL A 389 -2.72 16.16 6.92
N ALA A 390 -1.75 16.86 6.36
CA ALA A 390 -0.80 16.28 5.41
C ALA A 390 0.08 15.21 6.07
N LEU A 391 0.58 15.48 7.27
CA LEU A 391 1.38 14.56 8.06
C LEU A 391 0.56 13.32 8.46
N ALA A 392 -0.66 13.51 8.94
CA ALA A 392 -1.57 12.41 9.31
C ALA A 392 -1.89 11.49 8.12
N SER A 393 -2.11 12.07 6.94
CA SER A 393 -2.32 11.31 5.70
C SER A 393 -1.08 10.49 5.32
N GLY A 394 0.11 11.09 5.35
CA GLY A 394 1.38 10.41 5.08
C GLY A 394 1.64 9.28 6.06
N LEU A 395 1.40 9.53 7.36
CA LEU A 395 1.59 8.56 8.43
C LEU A 395 0.62 7.38 8.28
N ASN A 396 -0.66 7.64 8.03
CA ASN A 396 -1.64 6.59 7.79
C ASN A 396 -1.30 5.74 6.55
N SER A 397 -0.79 6.37 5.50
CA SER A 397 -0.32 5.66 4.31
C SER A 397 0.91 4.79 4.61
N ALA A 398 1.85 5.25 5.42
CA ALA A 398 3.00 4.47 5.87
C ALA A 398 2.56 3.28 6.73
N VAL A 399 1.63 3.49 7.64
CA VAL A 399 1.03 2.44 8.48
C VAL A 399 0.33 1.37 7.65
N ALA A 400 -0.48 1.75 6.65
CA ALA A 400 -1.14 0.81 5.75
C ALA A 400 -0.14 -0.08 5.02
N ARG A 401 0.95 0.51 4.51
CA ARG A 401 2.01 -0.22 3.79
C ARG A 401 2.82 -1.11 4.72
N THR A 402 3.10 -0.66 5.94
CA THR A 402 3.77 -1.46 6.97
C THR A 402 2.93 -2.69 7.35
N GLY A 403 1.60 -2.55 7.46
CA GLY A 403 0.69 -3.67 7.67
C GLY A 403 0.80 -4.70 6.53
N GLY A 404 0.79 -4.24 5.27
CA GLY A 404 0.98 -5.10 4.11
C GLY A 404 2.35 -5.79 4.08
N LEU A 405 3.42 -5.06 4.40
CA LEU A 405 4.79 -5.57 4.47
C LEU A 405 4.92 -6.72 5.48
N ILE A 406 4.38 -6.52 6.69
CA ILE A 406 4.42 -7.55 7.75
C ILE A 406 3.54 -8.75 7.36
N ALA A 407 2.34 -8.51 6.83
CA ALA A 407 1.47 -9.58 6.39
C ALA A 407 2.12 -10.44 5.31
N THR A 408 2.72 -9.83 4.29
CA THR A 408 3.41 -10.56 3.22
C THR A 408 4.63 -11.34 3.73
N ALA A 409 5.36 -10.81 4.73
CA ALA A 409 6.48 -11.51 5.35
C ALA A 409 6.06 -12.80 6.09
N LEU A 410 4.80 -12.92 6.48
CA LEU A 410 4.26 -14.10 7.17
C LEU A 410 3.76 -15.20 6.22
N LEU A 411 3.75 -14.99 4.91
CA LEU A 411 3.18 -15.92 3.93
C LEU A 411 4.15 -16.98 3.39
N GLY A 412 5.39 -17.05 3.90
CA GLY A 412 6.45 -17.92 3.37
C GLY A 412 6.08 -19.40 3.32
N SER A 413 5.49 -19.93 4.38
CA SER A 413 5.06 -21.33 4.44
C SER A 413 3.95 -21.66 3.43
N VAL A 414 3.06 -20.69 3.16
CA VAL A 414 1.99 -20.87 2.18
C VAL A 414 2.58 -20.86 0.77
N LEU A 415 3.44 -19.89 0.46
CA LEU A 415 4.08 -19.75 -0.85
C LEU A 415 5.07 -20.89 -1.15
N ALA A 416 5.60 -21.55 -0.09
CA ALA A 416 6.46 -22.73 -0.22
C ALA A 416 5.67 -24.02 -0.51
N SER A 417 4.35 -24.02 -0.29
CA SER A 417 3.51 -25.19 -0.41
C SER A 417 3.03 -25.39 -1.85
N GLU A 418 2.68 -26.63 -2.21
CA GLU A 418 2.16 -27.02 -3.52
C GLU A 418 0.95 -27.96 -3.36
N GLY A 419 0.10 -28.02 -4.39
CA GLY A 419 -1.07 -28.89 -4.42
C GLY A 419 -2.02 -28.68 -3.23
N ALA A 420 -2.48 -29.75 -2.60
CA ALA A 420 -3.41 -29.71 -1.48
C ALA A 420 -2.87 -28.96 -0.25
N ARG A 421 -1.53 -28.96 -0.05
CA ARG A 421 -0.91 -28.19 1.05
C ARG A 421 -1.00 -26.69 0.82
N LEU A 422 -0.95 -26.23 -0.43
CA LEU A 422 -1.11 -24.81 -0.76
C LEU A 422 -2.51 -24.33 -0.41
N PHE A 423 -3.56 -25.10 -0.76
CA PHE A 423 -4.94 -24.77 -0.38
C PHE A 423 -5.14 -24.77 1.14
N GLY A 424 -4.62 -25.77 1.84
CA GLY A 424 -4.68 -25.82 3.31
C GLY A 424 -3.98 -24.62 3.96
N GLY A 425 -2.79 -24.26 3.49
CA GLY A 425 -2.06 -23.08 3.95
C GLY A 425 -2.78 -21.76 3.60
N PHE A 426 -3.36 -21.68 2.40
CA PHE A 426 -4.19 -20.57 1.98
C PHE A 426 -5.40 -20.35 2.89
N HIS A 427 -6.17 -21.40 3.17
CA HIS A 427 -7.32 -21.30 4.06
C HIS A 427 -6.92 -20.88 5.48
N GLN A 428 -5.82 -21.43 6.02
CA GLN A 428 -5.30 -21.00 7.32
C GLN A 428 -4.89 -19.53 7.33
N ALA A 429 -4.19 -19.07 6.29
CA ALA A 429 -3.80 -17.67 6.16
C ALA A 429 -5.04 -16.75 6.05
N MET A 430 -6.08 -17.17 5.34
CA MET A 430 -7.33 -16.43 5.21
C MET A 430 -8.11 -16.37 6.52
N ILE A 431 -8.12 -17.45 7.34
CA ILE A 431 -8.69 -17.40 8.69
C ILE A 431 -7.94 -16.43 9.59
N VAL A 432 -6.61 -16.50 9.60
CA VAL A 432 -5.80 -15.56 10.39
C VAL A 432 -6.08 -14.13 9.95
N SER A 433 -6.13 -13.88 8.65
CA SER A 433 -6.47 -12.57 8.09
C SER A 433 -7.89 -12.12 8.47
N ALA A 434 -8.86 -13.04 8.49
CA ALA A 434 -10.22 -12.76 8.94
C ALA A 434 -10.27 -12.36 10.42
N LEU A 435 -9.52 -13.04 11.28
CA LEU A 435 -9.41 -12.69 12.70
C LEU A 435 -8.78 -11.31 12.89
N VAL A 436 -7.73 -10.99 12.10
CA VAL A 436 -7.09 -9.66 12.11
C VAL A 436 -8.06 -8.57 11.61
N ALA A 437 -8.84 -8.84 10.57
CA ALA A 437 -9.87 -7.91 10.10
C ALA A 437 -11.00 -7.73 11.13
N ALA A 438 -11.42 -8.80 11.81
CA ALA A 438 -12.39 -8.73 12.90
C ALA A 438 -11.85 -7.93 14.10
N LEU A 439 -10.55 -8.06 14.41
CA LEU A 439 -9.89 -7.24 15.42
C LEU A 439 -9.88 -5.75 15.02
N ALA A 440 -9.68 -5.43 13.74
CA ALA A 440 -9.80 -4.06 13.24
C ALA A 440 -11.21 -3.49 13.49
N SER A 441 -12.25 -4.29 13.33
CA SER A 441 -13.63 -3.91 13.68
C SER A 441 -13.79 -3.64 15.18
N LEU A 442 -13.21 -4.48 16.03
CA LEU A 442 -13.24 -4.27 17.49
C LEU A 442 -12.53 -2.97 17.89
N VAL A 443 -11.41 -2.63 17.25
CA VAL A 443 -10.73 -1.35 17.44
C VAL A 443 -11.65 -0.19 17.07
N ALA A 444 -12.37 -0.25 15.95
CA ALA A 444 -13.35 0.77 15.59
C ALA A 444 -14.46 0.90 16.65
N LEU A 445 -14.98 -0.22 17.12
CA LEU A 445 -16.06 -0.25 18.10
C LEU A 445 -15.65 0.37 19.43
N THR A 446 -14.43 0.14 19.88
CA THR A 446 -13.95 0.56 21.22
C THR A 446 -13.31 1.94 21.20
N MET A 447 -12.47 2.25 20.23
CA MET A 447 -11.65 3.47 20.22
C MET A 447 -12.31 4.66 19.48
N LEU A 448 -13.34 4.42 18.64
CA LEU A 448 -14.06 5.50 17.95
C LEU A 448 -15.37 5.92 18.65
N GLY A 449 -15.59 5.48 19.87
CA GLY A 449 -16.82 5.64 20.66
C GLY A 449 -17.04 7.03 21.28
N GLY A 450 -16.72 8.11 20.63
CA GLY A 450 -16.93 9.46 21.17
C GLY A 450 -16.72 10.58 20.14
N VAL A 451 -16.40 10.21 18.93
CA VAL A 451 -16.04 11.16 17.86
C VAL A 451 -17.29 11.80 17.30
N LYS A 452 -17.68 12.96 17.84
CA LYS A 452 -18.48 13.91 17.10
C LYS A 452 -17.56 14.57 16.07
N MET A 453 -17.64 14.16 14.80
CA MET A 453 -17.01 14.94 13.73
C MET A 453 -17.52 16.39 13.81
N LYS A 454 -16.58 17.36 13.87
CA LYS A 454 -16.95 18.76 13.66
C LYS A 454 -17.72 18.82 12.33
N LYS A 455 -19.00 19.22 12.40
CA LYS A 455 -19.76 19.49 11.20
C LYS A 455 -18.92 20.41 10.33
N ALA A 456 -18.60 19.97 9.11
CA ALA A 456 -18.09 20.88 8.10
C ALA A 456 -19.06 22.05 8.03
N ALA A 457 -18.56 23.24 8.30
CA ALA A 457 -19.36 24.47 8.15
C ALA A 457 -19.82 24.52 6.69
N SER A 458 -21.15 24.50 6.54
CA SER A 458 -21.87 24.60 5.27
C SER A 458 -21.53 25.89 4.55
#